data_b89467173bfbafc21eb901dd4b410572
#
_entry.id   b89467173bfbafc21eb901dd4b410572
#
_cell.length_a   1.000
_cell.length_b   1.000
_cell.length_c   1.000
_cell.angle_alpha   90.00
_cell.angle_beta   90.00
_cell.angle_gamma   90.00
#
_symmetry.space_group_name_H-M   'P 1'
#
loop_
_entity.id
_entity.type
_entity.pdbx_description
1 polymer ?
#
loop_
_entity_poly.entity_id
_entity_poly.type
_entity_poly.pdbx_seq_one_letter_code
_entity_poly.pdbx_strand_id
1 'polypeptide(L)'
;MISRGDIYWWNCPVHNRPHLLNKTRPVLVVSNNACNLSSGVITVAPLTTSAKKAYPTQVPVVINGGVSIILLDKVTSIPVEELGSKITYLKDWQMEQADRALRVQLGLEEHNEEHNEEHSERPFPQRANNRWSESSMKNLCSIFESEGPNIAALKFGLTEPTVRTYYAKFKKKLRG
;
A
#
# COMPACT_ATOMS: atom_id res chain seq x y z
N MET A 1 10.70 -6.29 20.65
CA MET A 1 9.23 -6.30 20.82
C MET A 1 8.62 -6.13 19.44
N ILE A 2 7.60 -6.94 19.11
CA ILE A 2 6.88 -6.86 17.84
C ILE A 2 5.72 -5.88 18.01
N SER A 3 5.65 -4.87 17.14
CA SER A 3 4.64 -3.82 17.22
C SER A 3 3.77 -3.78 15.95
N ARG A 4 2.50 -3.38 16.12
CA ARG A 4 1.64 -3.07 14.98
C ARG A 4 2.31 -2.04 14.07
N GLY A 5 2.29 -2.26 12.77
CA GLY A 5 2.96 -1.41 11.79
C GLY A 5 4.39 -1.82 11.46
N ASP A 6 4.98 -2.74 12.21
CA ASP A 6 6.29 -3.29 11.88
C ASP A 6 6.22 -4.18 10.64
N ILE A 7 7.28 -4.17 9.85
CA ILE A 7 7.45 -5.04 8.67
C ILE A 7 8.62 -5.98 8.92
N TYR A 8 8.34 -7.27 8.80
CA TYR A 8 9.31 -8.36 8.99
C TYR A 8 9.40 -9.23 7.75
N TRP A 9 10.50 -9.96 7.64
CA TRP A 9 10.55 -11.13 6.79
C TRP A 9 9.72 -12.25 7.42
N TRP A 10 8.85 -12.88 6.66
CA TRP A 10 8.14 -14.08 7.04
C TRP A 10 8.77 -15.29 6.35
N ASN A 11 9.29 -16.21 7.14
CA ASN A 11 9.80 -17.50 6.71
C ASN A 11 8.63 -18.47 6.61
N CYS A 12 7.81 -18.32 5.56
CA CYS A 12 6.65 -19.17 5.38
C CYS A 12 7.06 -20.64 5.29
N PRO A 13 6.63 -21.50 6.22
CA PRO A 13 6.90 -22.93 6.12
C PRO A 13 6.21 -23.48 4.87
N VAL A 14 6.90 -24.40 4.18
CA VAL A 14 6.38 -25.04 2.97
C VAL A 14 5.20 -25.93 3.37
N HIS A 15 3.99 -25.39 3.32
CA HIS A 15 2.77 -26.16 3.42
C HIS A 15 2.18 -26.32 2.02
N ASN A 16 1.78 -27.55 1.69
CA ASN A 16 1.12 -27.92 0.42
C ASN A 16 -0.26 -27.24 0.25
N ARG A 17 -0.30 -25.92 0.34
CA ARG A 17 -1.50 -25.11 0.09
C ARG A 17 -1.36 -24.42 -1.27
N PRO A 18 -2.08 -24.84 -2.31
CA PRO A 18 -1.84 -24.43 -3.70
C PRO A 18 -2.03 -22.94 -3.99
N HIS A 19 -2.61 -22.17 -3.07
CA HIS A 19 -2.88 -20.74 -3.25
C HIS A 19 -2.23 -19.82 -2.20
N LEU A 20 -1.47 -20.38 -1.26
CA LEU A 20 -0.73 -19.64 -0.25
C LEU A 20 0.75 -19.58 -0.61
N LEU A 21 1.27 -18.45 -0.35
CA LEU A 21 2.58 -17.93 -0.68
C LEU A 21 3.72 -18.76 -0.03
N ASN A 22 4.24 -19.76 -0.72
CA ASN A 22 5.32 -20.66 -0.26
C ASN A 22 6.72 -20.04 -0.35
N LYS A 23 6.87 -18.73 -0.17
CA LYS A 23 8.19 -18.05 -0.28
C LYS A 23 8.36 -17.06 0.86
N THR A 24 9.58 -16.96 1.37
CA THR A 24 9.99 -15.84 2.23
C THR A 24 9.61 -14.52 1.62
N ARG A 25 8.93 -13.67 2.37
CA ARG A 25 8.43 -12.37 1.90
C ARG A 25 8.24 -11.38 3.02
N PRO A 26 8.24 -10.08 2.72
CA PRO A 26 7.86 -9.07 3.69
C PRO A 26 6.39 -9.23 4.11
N VAL A 27 6.12 -9.04 5.39
CA VAL A 27 4.77 -8.97 5.97
C VAL A 27 4.65 -7.79 6.91
N LEU A 28 3.50 -7.15 6.90
CA LEU A 28 3.11 -6.09 7.83
C LEU A 28 2.39 -6.71 9.02
N VAL A 29 2.79 -6.38 10.23
CA VAL A 29 2.06 -6.73 11.46
C VAL A 29 0.82 -5.83 11.58
N VAL A 30 -0.37 -6.45 11.56
CA VAL A 30 -1.65 -5.75 11.65
C VAL A 30 -2.42 -6.03 12.95
N SER A 31 -2.00 -7.01 13.75
CA SER A 31 -2.53 -7.27 15.08
C SER A 31 -2.15 -6.17 16.07
N ASN A 32 -2.99 -5.98 17.11
CA ASN A 32 -2.73 -5.00 18.15
C ASN A 32 -1.57 -5.42 19.07
N ASN A 33 -0.94 -4.44 19.71
CA ASN A 33 0.26 -4.66 20.53
C ASN A 33 -0.01 -5.53 21.78
N ALA A 34 -1.21 -5.45 22.36
CA ALA A 34 -1.56 -6.27 23.52
C ALA A 34 -1.61 -7.76 23.15
N CYS A 35 -2.23 -8.09 22.02
CA CYS A 35 -2.23 -9.47 21.50
C CYS A 35 -0.83 -9.93 21.11
N ASN A 36 -0.03 -9.07 20.48
CA ASN A 36 1.35 -9.41 20.08
C ASN A 36 2.26 -9.79 21.26
N LEU A 37 1.97 -9.25 22.44
CA LEU A 37 2.73 -9.53 23.66
C LEU A 37 2.34 -10.86 24.35
N SER A 38 1.11 -11.31 24.17
CA SER A 38 0.54 -12.35 25.02
C SER A 38 0.21 -13.67 24.29
N SER A 39 -0.02 -13.64 22.97
CA SER A 39 -0.63 -14.78 22.30
C SER A 39 0.35 -15.76 21.63
N GLY A 40 1.62 -15.40 21.46
CA GLY A 40 2.57 -16.19 20.64
C GLY A 40 2.19 -16.26 19.15
N VAL A 41 1.05 -15.65 18.77
CA VAL A 41 0.54 -15.62 17.40
C VAL A 41 0.26 -14.18 17.04
N ILE A 42 0.61 -13.79 15.82
CA ILE A 42 0.39 -12.44 15.27
C ILE A 42 -0.38 -12.50 13.97
N THR A 43 -1.14 -11.45 13.70
CA THR A 43 -1.83 -11.30 12.43
C THR A 43 -1.01 -10.41 11.50
N VAL A 44 -0.78 -10.87 10.29
CA VAL A 44 0.05 -10.20 9.30
C VAL A 44 -0.64 -10.08 7.94
N ALA A 45 -0.23 -9.07 7.18
CA ALA A 45 -0.60 -8.88 5.78
C ALA A 45 0.66 -9.00 4.91
N PRO A 46 0.70 -9.88 3.91
CA PRO A 46 1.86 -10.03 3.05
C PRO A 46 2.03 -8.84 2.10
N LEU A 47 3.28 -8.55 1.72
CA LEU A 47 3.63 -7.56 0.73
C LEU A 47 4.08 -8.21 -0.58
N THR A 48 3.88 -7.48 -1.68
CA THR A 48 4.35 -7.89 -3.02
C THR A 48 4.84 -6.69 -3.82
N THR A 49 5.79 -6.92 -4.72
CA THR A 49 6.21 -5.93 -5.72
C THR A 49 5.45 -6.09 -7.05
N SER A 50 4.65 -7.15 -7.19
CA SER A 50 3.97 -7.55 -8.43
C SER A 50 2.45 -7.50 -8.28
N ALA A 51 1.84 -6.31 -8.21
CA ALA A 51 0.40 -6.19 -8.30
C ALA A 51 -0.05 -5.81 -9.71
N LYS A 52 -0.96 -6.61 -10.29
CA LYS A 52 -1.50 -6.38 -11.64
C LYS A 52 -2.74 -5.48 -11.66
N LYS A 53 -3.45 -5.34 -10.54
CA LYS A 53 -4.65 -4.51 -10.37
C LYS A 53 -4.60 -3.84 -9.00
N ALA A 54 -5.08 -2.60 -8.91
CA ALA A 54 -5.34 -1.95 -7.64
C ALA A 54 -6.75 -2.34 -7.15
N TYR A 55 -6.82 -2.92 -5.96
CA TYR A 55 -8.07 -3.18 -5.25
C TYR A 55 -8.16 -2.27 -4.03
N PRO A 56 -9.36 -1.92 -3.54
CA PRO A 56 -9.52 -1.10 -2.33
C PRO A 56 -8.83 -1.69 -1.09
N THR A 57 -8.61 -3.00 -1.09
CA THR A 57 -7.94 -3.76 -0.02
C THR A 57 -6.42 -3.87 -0.19
N GLN A 58 -5.85 -3.15 -1.15
CA GLN A 58 -4.42 -3.17 -1.47
C GLN A 58 -3.84 -1.77 -1.30
N VAL A 59 -2.82 -1.64 -0.46
CA VAL A 59 -2.21 -0.35 -0.13
C VAL A 59 -0.77 -0.29 -0.63
N PRO A 60 -0.45 0.64 -1.55
CA PRO A 60 0.93 0.84 -1.97
C PRO A 60 1.75 1.55 -0.88
N VAL A 61 2.97 1.05 -0.66
CA VAL A 61 3.94 1.62 0.29
C VAL A 61 5.34 1.65 -0.30
N VAL A 62 6.17 2.56 0.15
CA VAL A 62 7.59 2.59 -0.21
C VAL A 62 8.40 1.97 0.92
N ILE A 63 9.18 0.94 0.60
CA ILE A 63 10.07 0.24 1.53
C ILE A 63 11.47 0.21 0.92
N ASN A 64 12.46 0.71 1.64
CA ASN A 64 13.85 0.73 1.19
C ASN A 64 14.03 1.29 -0.24
N GLY A 65 13.27 2.35 -0.58
CA GLY A 65 13.32 2.99 -1.90
C GLY A 65 12.55 2.27 -3.01
N GLY A 66 11.96 1.10 -2.75
CA GLY A 66 11.14 0.35 -3.69
C GLY A 66 9.65 0.41 -3.36
N VAL A 67 8.80 0.43 -4.39
CA VAL A 67 7.34 0.34 -4.22
C VAL A 67 6.94 -1.10 -3.97
N SER A 68 6.22 -1.32 -2.89
CA SER A 68 5.58 -2.58 -2.52
C SER A 68 4.09 -2.36 -2.29
N ILE A 69 3.30 -3.41 -2.34
CA ILE A 69 1.85 -3.37 -2.13
C ILE A 69 1.51 -4.32 -0.98
N ILE A 70 0.84 -3.79 0.03
CA ILE A 70 0.31 -4.57 1.14
C ILE A 70 -1.00 -5.21 0.66
N LEU A 71 -1.10 -6.53 0.82
CA LEU A 71 -2.26 -7.33 0.41
C LEU A 71 -3.16 -7.59 1.64
N LEU A 72 -4.03 -6.63 1.96
CA LEU A 72 -4.92 -6.74 3.11
C LEU A 72 -6.10 -7.70 2.87
N ASP A 73 -6.31 -8.10 1.62
CA ASP A 73 -7.19 -9.21 1.23
C ASP A 73 -6.62 -10.60 1.57
N LYS A 74 -5.37 -10.67 2.04
CA LYS A 74 -4.65 -11.91 2.37
C LYS A 74 -4.13 -11.94 3.80
N VAL A 75 -4.81 -11.26 4.70
CA VAL A 75 -4.48 -11.26 6.12
C VAL A 75 -4.51 -12.69 6.66
N THR A 76 -3.48 -13.05 7.42
CA THR A 76 -3.36 -14.37 8.03
C THR A 76 -2.70 -14.28 9.41
N SER A 77 -2.97 -15.26 10.25
CA SER A 77 -2.31 -15.40 11.56
C SER A 77 -1.17 -16.39 11.45
N ILE A 78 -0.03 -16.05 12.02
CA ILE A 78 1.19 -16.86 12.01
C ILE A 78 1.81 -16.92 13.41
N PRO A 79 2.51 -18.01 13.75
CA PRO A 79 3.36 -18.07 14.94
C PRO A 79 4.46 -17.00 14.90
N VAL A 80 4.80 -16.44 16.05
CA VAL A 80 5.86 -15.43 16.16
C VAL A 80 7.22 -15.97 15.69
N GLU A 81 7.47 -17.26 15.88
CA GLU A 81 8.71 -17.94 15.49
C GLU A 81 8.95 -17.97 13.97
N GLU A 82 7.89 -17.81 13.17
CA GLU A 82 8.00 -17.73 11.71
C GLU A 82 8.50 -16.37 11.22
N LEU A 83 8.54 -15.34 12.10
CA LEU A 83 9.14 -14.06 11.76
C LEU A 83 10.66 -14.13 11.74
N GLY A 84 11.22 -13.64 10.67
CA GLY A 84 12.65 -13.38 10.52
C GLY A 84 13.04 -12.00 11.04
N SER A 85 14.01 -11.37 10.39
CA SER A 85 14.48 -10.04 10.75
C SER A 85 13.47 -8.95 10.43
N LYS A 86 13.42 -7.91 11.29
CA LYS A 86 12.67 -6.68 11.03
C LYS A 86 13.30 -5.93 9.86
N ILE A 87 12.46 -5.48 8.92
CA ILE A 87 12.88 -4.70 7.75
C ILE A 87 12.77 -3.21 8.06
N THR A 88 11.58 -2.78 8.50
CA THR A 88 11.23 -1.38 8.76
C THR A 88 9.88 -1.31 9.49
N TYR A 89 9.27 -0.13 9.53
CA TYR A 89 7.92 0.08 10.03
C TYR A 89 7.18 1.07 9.13
N LEU A 90 5.86 1.03 9.15
CA LEU A 90 5.01 2.03 8.50
C LEU A 90 4.90 3.30 9.36
N LYS A 91 4.85 4.44 8.70
CA LYS A 91 4.48 5.71 9.34
C LYS A 91 2.98 5.73 9.64
N ASP A 92 2.55 6.58 10.58
CA ASP A 92 1.16 6.66 11.02
C ASP A 92 0.17 6.81 9.87
N TRP A 93 0.43 7.75 8.94
CA TRP A 93 -0.42 7.96 7.78
C TRP A 93 -0.52 6.74 6.83
N GLN A 94 0.52 5.90 6.75
CA GLN A 94 0.50 4.64 5.98
C GLN A 94 -0.33 3.58 6.72
N MET A 95 -0.21 3.55 8.06
CA MET A 95 -1.05 2.68 8.88
C MET A 95 -2.53 3.06 8.80
N GLU A 96 -2.87 4.35 8.77
CA GLU A 96 -4.26 4.80 8.55
C GLU A 96 -4.83 4.29 7.22
N GLN A 97 -4.02 4.29 6.14
CA GLN A 97 -4.44 3.72 4.86
C GLN A 97 -4.65 2.20 4.95
N ALA A 98 -3.75 1.49 5.65
CA ALA A 98 -3.89 0.06 5.88
C ALA A 98 -5.12 -0.25 6.74
N ASP A 99 -5.39 0.54 7.77
CA ASP A 99 -6.55 0.39 8.65
C ASP A 99 -7.87 0.60 7.89
N ARG A 100 -7.93 1.60 7.02
CA ARG A 100 -9.09 1.83 6.15
C ARG A 100 -9.31 0.65 5.20
N ALA A 101 -8.26 0.16 4.56
CA ALA A 101 -8.35 -0.99 3.68
C ALA A 101 -8.74 -2.29 4.43
N LEU A 102 -8.30 -2.44 5.69
CA LEU A 102 -8.75 -3.56 6.56
C LEU A 102 -10.24 -3.47 6.90
N ARG A 103 -10.76 -2.27 7.19
CA ARG A 103 -12.20 -2.08 7.44
C ARG A 103 -13.02 -2.48 6.21
N VAL A 104 -12.58 -2.07 5.01
CA VAL A 104 -13.20 -2.50 3.75
C VAL A 104 -13.14 -4.03 3.61
N GLN A 105 -11.98 -4.65 3.84
CA GLN A 105 -11.81 -6.10 3.74
C GLN A 105 -12.71 -6.88 4.71
N LEU A 106 -12.92 -6.35 5.91
CA LEU A 106 -13.71 -6.99 6.95
C LEU A 106 -15.19 -6.60 6.90
N GLY A 107 -15.60 -5.76 5.96
CA GLY A 107 -16.98 -5.26 5.85
C GLY A 107 -17.40 -4.38 7.04
N LEU A 108 -16.45 -3.70 7.69
CA LEU A 108 -16.69 -2.81 8.83
C LEU A 108 -16.95 -1.35 8.42
N GLU A 109 -16.73 -1.03 7.16
CA GLU A 109 -17.19 0.21 6.53
C GLU A 109 -18.25 -0.17 5.50
N GLU A 110 -19.46 0.36 5.65
CA GLU A 110 -20.43 0.35 4.57
C GLU A 110 -19.85 1.17 3.43
N HIS A 111 -19.87 0.63 2.20
CA HIS A 111 -19.70 1.41 0.99
C HIS A 111 -20.94 2.31 0.88
N ASN A 112 -20.95 3.42 1.59
CA ASN A 112 -21.87 4.51 1.29
C ASN A 112 -21.46 5.07 -0.05
N GLU A 113 -22.05 4.56 -1.12
CA GLU A 113 -22.06 5.17 -2.46
C GLU A 113 -22.91 6.47 -2.46
N GLU A 114 -23.34 6.96 -1.31
CA GLU A 114 -24.09 8.20 -1.17
C GLU A 114 -23.19 9.37 -0.81
N HIS A 115 -22.97 10.21 -1.82
CA HIS A 115 -22.77 11.65 -1.78
C HIS A 115 -21.95 12.23 -0.61
N ASN A 116 -20.66 12.40 -0.82
CA ASN A 116 -19.98 13.63 -0.40
C ASN A 116 -19.22 14.20 -1.59
N GLU A 117 -19.94 14.95 -2.41
CA GLU A 117 -19.40 15.97 -3.29
C GLU A 117 -18.95 17.18 -2.45
N GLU A 118 -17.99 16.99 -1.53
CA GLU A 118 -17.20 18.10 -0.98
C GLU A 118 -15.90 17.53 -0.42
N HIS A 119 -14.79 17.83 -1.11
CA HIS A 119 -13.41 17.72 -0.67
C HIS A 119 -12.84 16.34 -0.34
N SER A 120 -12.93 15.42 -1.28
CA SER A 120 -11.92 14.39 -1.43
C SER A 120 -11.54 14.34 -2.91
N GLU A 121 -10.64 15.22 -3.34
CA GLU A 121 -9.90 15.01 -4.58
C GLU A 121 -9.25 13.64 -4.50
N ARG A 122 -9.90 12.63 -5.12
CA ARG A 122 -9.32 11.29 -5.25
C ARG A 122 -8.04 11.44 -6.05
N PRO A 123 -6.86 11.10 -5.49
CA PRO A 123 -5.59 11.31 -6.18
C PRO A 123 -5.41 10.37 -7.39
N PHE A 124 -6.41 9.54 -7.72
CA PHE A 124 -6.30 8.55 -8.78
C PHE A 124 -7.25 8.85 -9.93
N PRO A 125 -6.74 8.97 -11.16
CA PRO A 125 -7.58 9.04 -12.34
C PRO A 125 -8.32 7.71 -12.52
N GLN A 126 -9.64 7.73 -12.45
CA GLN A 126 -10.45 6.59 -12.85
C GLN A 126 -10.27 6.35 -14.36
N ARG A 127 -10.06 5.09 -14.75
CA ARG A 127 -9.79 4.65 -16.13
C ARG A 127 -10.98 4.79 -17.08
N ALA A 128 -11.86 5.81 -16.93
CA ALA A 128 -12.95 5.98 -17.85
C ALA A 128 -12.54 6.65 -19.18
N ASN A 129 -11.53 7.51 -19.23
CA ASN A 129 -11.17 8.21 -20.47
C ASN A 129 -9.71 8.62 -20.61
N ASN A 130 -8.74 7.93 -20.02
CA ASN A 130 -7.29 8.10 -20.27
C ASN A 130 -6.78 9.56 -20.35
N ARG A 131 -7.49 10.53 -19.80
CA ARG A 131 -7.17 11.96 -19.84
C ARG A 131 -7.05 12.49 -18.42
N TRP A 132 -5.83 12.81 -18.05
CA TRP A 132 -5.53 13.51 -16.80
C TRP A 132 -6.16 14.90 -16.83
N SER A 133 -6.82 15.32 -15.74
CA SER A 133 -7.24 16.69 -15.59
C SER A 133 -6.01 17.61 -15.47
N GLU A 134 -6.13 18.84 -15.84
CA GLU A 134 -5.03 19.80 -15.72
C GLU A 134 -4.59 19.99 -14.27
N SER A 135 -5.54 19.98 -13.33
CA SER A 135 -5.29 20.04 -11.90
C SER A 135 -4.49 18.83 -11.40
N SER A 136 -4.87 17.61 -11.81
CA SER A 136 -4.14 16.39 -11.47
C SER A 136 -2.72 16.40 -12.03
N MET A 137 -2.52 16.95 -13.24
CA MET A 137 -1.19 17.07 -13.83
C MET A 137 -0.31 18.06 -13.07
N LYS A 138 -0.85 19.22 -12.67
CA LYS A 138 -0.14 20.22 -11.87
C LYS A 138 0.24 19.65 -10.50
N ASN A 139 -0.68 18.92 -9.86
CA ASN A 139 -0.45 18.28 -8.57
C ASN A 139 0.66 17.21 -8.65
N LEU A 140 0.62 16.34 -9.67
CA LEU A 140 1.70 15.36 -9.89
C LEU A 140 3.06 16.05 -10.07
N CYS A 141 3.13 17.11 -10.87
CA CYS A 141 4.38 17.87 -11.07
C CYS A 141 4.88 18.51 -9.78
N SER A 142 3.99 19.12 -8.99
CA SER A 142 4.34 19.71 -7.70
C SER A 142 4.91 18.70 -6.72
N ILE A 143 4.26 17.57 -6.56
CA ILE A 143 4.72 16.48 -5.66
C ILE A 143 6.03 15.86 -6.18
N PHE A 144 6.15 15.69 -7.49
CA PHE A 144 7.38 15.18 -8.09
C PHE A 144 8.59 16.09 -7.81
N GLU A 145 8.39 17.41 -7.87
CA GLU A 145 9.44 18.42 -7.64
C GLU A 145 9.78 18.58 -6.15
N SER A 146 8.79 18.50 -5.26
CA SER A 146 8.98 18.71 -3.82
C SER A 146 9.39 17.46 -3.05
N GLU A 147 8.83 16.30 -3.39
CA GLU A 147 8.96 15.06 -2.63
C GLU A 147 9.64 13.92 -3.41
N GLY A 148 9.88 14.12 -4.69
CA GLY A 148 10.56 13.17 -5.58
C GLY A 148 9.64 12.16 -6.25
N PRO A 149 10.19 11.38 -7.22
CA PRO A 149 9.41 10.48 -8.07
C PRO A 149 8.76 9.31 -7.32
N ASN A 150 9.41 8.82 -6.25
CA ASN A 150 8.90 7.69 -5.48
C ASN A 150 7.64 8.06 -4.70
N ILE A 151 7.63 9.25 -4.07
CA ILE A 151 6.46 9.74 -3.34
C ILE A 151 5.33 10.10 -4.30
N ALA A 152 5.66 10.73 -5.44
CA ALA A 152 4.67 10.98 -6.47
C ALA A 152 4.06 9.67 -7.02
N ALA A 153 4.87 8.63 -7.25
CA ALA A 153 4.39 7.32 -7.67
C ALA A 153 3.42 6.73 -6.65
N LEU A 154 3.77 6.81 -5.36
CA LEU A 154 2.92 6.34 -4.26
C LEU A 154 1.59 7.09 -4.22
N LYS A 155 1.64 8.44 -4.20
CA LYS A 155 0.44 9.29 -4.09
C LYS A 155 -0.52 9.16 -5.28
N PHE A 156 0.00 8.81 -6.46
CA PHE A 156 -0.80 8.62 -7.68
C PHE A 156 -1.05 7.15 -8.04
N GLY A 157 -0.64 6.18 -7.20
CA GLY A 157 -0.82 4.75 -7.46
C GLY A 157 -0.14 4.26 -8.75
N LEU A 158 0.98 4.89 -9.12
CA LEU A 158 1.73 4.62 -10.34
C LEU A 158 3.09 4.01 -9.98
N THR A 159 3.76 3.43 -10.97
CA THR A 159 5.17 3.06 -10.83
C THR A 159 6.08 4.27 -11.07
N GLU A 160 7.25 4.29 -10.45
CA GLU A 160 8.22 5.38 -10.62
C GLU A 160 8.56 5.68 -12.11
N PRO A 161 8.84 4.69 -12.96
CA PRO A 161 9.06 4.94 -14.39
C PRO A 161 7.87 5.61 -15.08
N THR A 162 6.65 5.22 -14.70
CA THR A 162 5.41 5.80 -15.24
C THR A 162 5.28 7.27 -14.83
N VAL A 163 5.55 7.59 -13.57
CA VAL A 163 5.51 8.97 -13.07
C VAL A 163 6.55 9.84 -13.76
N ARG A 164 7.79 9.35 -13.91
CA ARG A 164 8.84 10.07 -14.66
C ARG A 164 8.41 10.37 -16.09
N THR A 165 7.78 9.42 -16.77
CA THR A 165 7.28 9.58 -18.14
C THR A 165 6.17 10.64 -18.19
N TYR A 166 5.20 10.59 -17.27
CA TYR A 166 4.14 11.59 -17.20
C TYR A 166 4.66 12.97 -16.83
N TYR A 167 5.55 13.08 -15.86
CA TYR A 167 6.18 14.35 -15.49
C TYR A 167 6.87 15.02 -16.68
N ALA A 168 7.71 14.26 -17.39
CA ALA A 168 8.41 14.79 -18.58
C ALA A 168 7.43 15.27 -19.67
N LYS A 169 6.37 14.50 -19.93
CA LYS A 169 5.33 14.83 -20.90
C LYS A 169 4.55 16.08 -20.51
N PHE A 170 4.17 16.21 -19.22
CA PHE A 170 3.37 17.32 -18.73
C PHE A 170 4.19 18.59 -18.58
N LYS A 171 5.45 18.50 -18.14
CA LYS A 171 6.35 19.66 -18.07
C LYS A 171 6.61 20.29 -19.45
N LYS A 172 6.69 19.45 -20.51
CA LYS A 172 6.76 19.95 -21.89
C LYS A 172 5.48 20.70 -22.30
N LYS A 173 4.30 20.21 -21.88
CA LYS A 173 3.00 20.84 -22.19
C LYS A 173 2.74 22.15 -21.42
N LEU A 174 3.31 22.31 -20.22
CA LEU A 174 3.17 23.52 -19.40
C LEU A 174 4.11 24.66 -19.81
N ARG A 175 5.11 24.38 -20.66
CA ARG A 175 6.10 25.35 -21.17
C ARG A 175 5.79 25.89 -22.58
N GLY A 176 4.84 25.29 -23.27
CA GLY A 176 4.38 25.70 -24.60
C GLY A 176 2.98 26.28 -24.55
#